data_1eb57e921eb5298128d720ee49119f4d
#
_entry.id   1eb57e921eb5298128d720ee49119f4d
#
_cell.length_a   1.000
_cell.length_b   1.000
_cell.length_c   1.000
_cell.angle_alpha   90.00
_cell.angle_beta   90.00
_cell.angle_gamma   90.00
#
_symmetry.space_group_name_H-M   'P 1'
#
loop_
_entity.id
_entity.type
_entity.pdbx_description
1 polymer ?
#
loop_
_entity_poly.entity_id
_entity_poly.type
_entity_poly.pdbx_seq_one_letter_code
_entity_poly.pdbx_strand_id
1 'polypeptide(L)'
;GLLGNALLSTKLDSVLKSIILWSSEISIMLLFFLVICFVTLMSIMGIHQIVVIPLILTLLISPDVNIGLFVSAFMCIFTWMLSASLSPLNVLNVIISRCVKTNGVRVAYHWNGKYFLSITILAFFYVFVLDILD
;
A
#
# COMPACT_ATOMS: atom_id res chain seq x y z
N GLY A 1 -15.34 -9.31 2.21
CA GLY A 1 -16.36 -8.91 3.17
C GLY A 1 -17.31 -7.87 2.61
N LEU A 2 -18.46 -7.66 3.23
CA LEU A 2 -19.55 -6.74 2.78
C LEU A 2 -19.05 -5.31 2.48
N LEU A 3 -18.14 -4.76 3.28
CA LEU A 3 -17.55 -3.43 3.06
C LEU A 3 -16.70 -3.36 1.78
N GLY A 4 -15.94 -4.41 1.49
CA GLY A 4 -15.15 -4.47 0.25
C GLY A 4 -16.05 -4.52 -0.99
N ASN A 5 -17.12 -5.32 -0.94
CA ASN A 5 -18.09 -5.42 -2.04
C ASN A 5 -18.92 -4.12 -2.22
N ALA A 6 -19.23 -3.42 -1.13
CA ALA A 6 -19.90 -2.13 -1.20
C ALA A 6 -19.01 -1.03 -1.82
N LEU A 7 -17.71 -1.07 -1.58
CA LEU A 7 -16.73 -0.16 -2.20
C LEU A 7 -16.54 -0.44 -3.69
N LEU A 8 -16.55 -1.72 -4.09
CA LEU A 8 -16.45 -2.15 -5.50
C LEU A 8 -17.62 -1.71 -6.37
N SER A 9 -18.78 -1.37 -5.80
CA SER A 9 -19.96 -0.89 -6.52
C SER A 9 -20.08 0.64 -6.60
N THR A 10 -19.06 1.38 -6.17
CA THR A 10 -19.10 2.85 -6.08
C THR A 10 -18.29 3.53 -7.20
N LYS A 11 -18.55 4.84 -7.39
CA LYS A 11 -17.70 5.70 -8.26
C LYS A 11 -16.21 5.66 -7.89
N LEU A 12 -15.88 5.28 -6.67
CA LEU A 12 -14.49 5.15 -6.20
C LEU A 12 -13.75 4.04 -6.96
N ASP A 13 -14.42 2.91 -7.22
CA ASP A 13 -13.85 1.79 -7.99
C ASP A 13 -13.44 2.23 -9.40
N SER A 14 -14.32 2.93 -10.11
CA SER A 14 -14.04 3.42 -11.45
C SER A 14 -12.89 4.43 -11.49
N VAL A 15 -12.80 5.31 -10.50
CA VAL A 15 -11.70 6.29 -10.38
C VAL A 15 -10.38 5.57 -10.07
N LEU A 16 -10.37 4.66 -9.12
CA LEU A 16 -9.18 3.88 -8.78
C LEU A 16 -8.70 3.04 -9.98
N LYS A 17 -9.63 2.38 -10.69
CA LYS A 17 -9.32 1.63 -11.90
C LYS A 17 -8.67 2.52 -12.96
N SER A 18 -9.23 3.70 -13.21
CA SER A 18 -8.66 4.66 -14.18
C SER A 18 -7.25 5.12 -13.78
N ILE A 19 -7.01 5.39 -12.50
CA ILE A 19 -5.68 5.79 -12.00
C ILE A 19 -4.68 4.65 -12.15
N ILE A 20 -5.07 3.42 -11.80
CA ILE A 20 -4.23 2.23 -11.92
C ILE A 20 -3.86 1.97 -13.38
N LEU A 21 -4.84 1.97 -14.29
CA LEU A 21 -4.59 1.80 -15.72
C LEU A 21 -3.66 2.88 -16.27
N TRP A 22 -3.98 4.13 -16.03
CA TRP A 22 -3.15 5.25 -16.49
C TRP A 22 -1.71 5.16 -15.95
N SER A 23 -1.53 4.84 -14.68
CA SER A 23 -0.19 4.76 -14.08
C SER A 23 0.58 3.51 -14.54
N SER A 24 -0.08 2.39 -14.78
CA SER A 24 0.56 1.17 -15.29
C SER A 24 1.08 1.34 -16.72
N GLU A 25 0.36 2.10 -17.56
CA GLU A 25 0.80 2.44 -18.93
C GLU A 25 2.04 3.33 -18.95
N ILE A 26 2.21 4.19 -17.94
CA ILE A 26 3.38 5.09 -17.85
C ILE A 26 4.59 4.36 -17.28
N SER A 27 4.44 3.75 -16.12
CA SER A 27 5.52 3.03 -15.44
C SER A 27 5.00 2.25 -14.24
N ILE A 28 5.47 1.02 -14.09
CA ILE A 28 5.20 0.20 -12.92
C ILE A 28 5.70 0.85 -11.61
N MET A 29 6.78 1.64 -11.69
CA MET A 29 7.30 2.39 -10.55
C MET A 29 6.33 3.47 -10.09
N LEU A 30 5.72 4.19 -11.04
CA LEU A 30 4.70 5.20 -10.74
C LEU A 30 3.49 4.55 -10.09
N LEU A 31 3.03 3.43 -10.65
CA LEU A 31 1.92 2.67 -10.08
C LEU A 31 2.23 2.23 -8.64
N PHE A 32 3.41 1.64 -8.41
CA PHE A 32 3.80 1.20 -7.07
C PHE A 32 3.84 2.35 -6.07
N PHE A 33 4.40 3.49 -6.48
CA PHE A 33 4.40 4.70 -5.66
C PHE A 33 2.99 5.16 -5.29
N LEU A 34 2.07 5.21 -6.27
CA LEU A 34 0.67 5.61 -6.05
C LEU A 34 -0.07 4.63 -5.13
N VAL A 35 0.15 3.32 -5.27
CA VAL A 35 -0.41 2.30 -4.39
C VAL A 35 0.08 2.50 -2.95
N ILE A 36 1.38 2.72 -2.75
CA ILE A 36 1.95 3.01 -1.42
C ILE A 36 1.30 4.26 -0.82
N CYS A 37 1.25 5.36 -1.58
CA CYS A 37 0.66 6.61 -1.12
C CYS A 37 -0.81 6.45 -0.74
N PHE A 38 -1.61 5.81 -1.58
CA PHE A 38 -3.04 5.61 -1.36
C PHE A 38 -3.30 4.75 -0.11
N VAL A 39 -2.68 3.58 0.00
CA VAL A 39 -2.90 2.67 1.13
C VAL A 39 -2.40 3.28 2.44
N THR A 40 -1.25 3.98 2.41
CA THR A 40 -0.72 4.66 3.59
C THR A 40 -1.65 5.80 4.03
N LEU A 41 -2.18 6.59 3.09
CA LEU A 41 -3.15 7.64 3.38
C LEU A 41 -4.41 7.06 4.03
N MET A 42 -4.98 6.00 3.47
CA MET A 42 -6.14 5.31 4.05
C MET A 42 -5.87 4.79 5.45
N SER A 43 -4.67 4.24 5.68
CA SER A 43 -4.24 3.76 7.00
C SER A 43 -4.11 4.88 8.03
N ILE A 44 -3.62 6.06 7.64
CA ILE A 44 -3.52 7.25 8.51
C ILE A 44 -4.93 7.76 8.85
N MET A 45 -5.88 7.68 7.90
CA MET A 45 -7.28 8.02 8.13
C MET A 45 -8.03 7.01 9.02
N GLY A 46 -7.37 5.93 9.44
CA GLY A 46 -7.94 4.88 10.31
C GLY A 46 -8.65 3.75 9.55
N ILE A 47 -8.57 3.72 8.23
CA ILE A 47 -9.10 2.61 7.43
C ILE A 47 -8.07 1.48 7.43
N HIS A 48 -8.48 0.33 7.98
CA HIS A 48 -7.56 -0.81 8.13
C HIS A 48 -7.21 -1.42 6.77
N GLN A 49 -5.94 -1.77 6.57
CA GLN A 49 -5.39 -2.31 5.32
C GLN A 49 -6.10 -3.59 4.84
N ILE A 50 -6.69 -4.37 5.76
CA ILE A 50 -7.47 -5.57 5.44
C ILE A 50 -8.66 -5.29 4.51
N VAL A 51 -9.13 -4.05 4.46
CA VAL A 51 -10.20 -3.60 3.56
C VAL A 51 -9.63 -3.10 2.23
N VAL A 52 -8.54 -2.33 2.29
CA VAL A 52 -7.98 -1.62 1.14
C VAL A 52 -7.15 -2.55 0.24
N ILE A 53 -6.35 -3.45 0.82
CA ILE A 53 -5.44 -4.31 0.05
C ILE A 53 -6.18 -5.28 -0.87
N PRO A 54 -7.26 -5.99 -0.45
CA PRO A 54 -8.02 -6.83 -1.37
C PRO A 54 -8.62 -6.05 -2.54
N LEU A 55 -9.07 -4.81 -2.30
CA LEU A 55 -9.57 -3.94 -3.37
C LEU A 55 -8.46 -3.63 -4.39
N ILE A 56 -7.31 -3.18 -3.92
CA ILE A 56 -6.15 -2.89 -4.79
C ILE A 56 -5.70 -4.14 -5.55
N LEU A 57 -5.59 -5.29 -4.87
CA LEU A 57 -5.19 -6.53 -5.51
C LEU A 57 -6.16 -6.92 -6.63
N THR A 58 -7.47 -6.82 -6.40
CA THR A 58 -8.49 -7.12 -7.43
C THR A 58 -8.32 -6.23 -8.67
N LEU A 59 -7.96 -4.97 -8.48
CA LEU A 59 -7.71 -4.03 -9.58
C LEU A 59 -6.40 -4.33 -10.31
N LEU A 60 -5.32 -4.67 -9.57
CA LEU A 60 -4.01 -4.98 -10.15
C LEU A 60 -4.02 -6.26 -10.99
N ILE A 61 -4.79 -7.29 -10.60
CA ILE A 61 -4.92 -8.55 -11.34
C ILE A 61 -6.00 -8.50 -12.44
N SER A 62 -6.62 -7.34 -12.66
CA SER A 62 -7.59 -7.15 -13.74
C SER A 62 -6.92 -7.42 -15.09
N PRO A 63 -7.61 -8.08 -16.06
CA PRO A 63 -7.06 -8.35 -17.39
C PRO A 63 -6.62 -7.10 -18.17
N ASP A 64 -7.16 -5.95 -17.78
CA ASP A 64 -6.82 -4.66 -18.40
C ASP A 64 -5.46 -4.11 -17.92
N VAL A 65 -4.93 -4.64 -16.80
CA VAL A 65 -3.67 -4.22 -16.18
C VAL A 65 -2.63 -5.30 -16.47
N ASN A 66 -1.72 -5.02 -17.37
CA ASN A 66 -0.69 -5.99 -17.79
C ASN A 66 0.48 -6.03 -16.80
N ILE A 67 0.25 -6.62 -15.63
CA ILE A 67 1.26 -6.76 -14.56
C ILE A 67 1.27 -8.20 -14.08
N GLY A 68 2.46 -8.77 -13.92
CA GLY A 68 2.65 -10.12 -13.42
C GLY A 68 2.03 -10.33 -12.02
N LEU A 69 1.51 -11.53 -11.79
CA LEU A 69 0.86 -11.88 -10.52
C LEU A 69 1.83 -11.73 -9.32
N PHE A 70 3.10 -12.11 -9.51
CA PHE A 70 4.12 -11.99 -8.47
C PHE A 70 4.39 -10.54 -8.10
N VAL A 71 4.49 -9.66 -9.09
CA VAL A 71 4.68 -8.22 -8.89
C VAL A 71 3.50 -7.63 -8.14
N SER A 72 2.28 -7.94 -8.56
CA SER A 72 1.04 -7.48 -7.89
C SER A 72 0.96 -7.94 -6.44
N ALA A 73 1.26 -9.22 -6.18
CA ALA A 73 1.28 -9.76 -4.82
C ALA A 73 2.35 -9.10 -3.95
N PHE A 74 3.57 -8.93 -4.47
CA PHE A 74 4.64 -8.25 -3.75
C PHE A 74 4.26 -6.80 -3.41
N MET A 75 3.74 -6.04 -4.38
CA MET A 75 3.28 -4.67 -4.16
C MET A 75 2.25 -4.59 -3.02
N CYS A 76 1.27 -5.49 -3.00
CA CYS A 76 0.25 -5.52 -1.98
C CYS A 76 0.80 -5.88 -0.59
N ILE A 77 1.63 -6.91 -0.49
CA ILE A 77 2.22 -7.36 0.78
C ILE A 77 3.16 -6.29 1.35
N PHE A 78 4.03 -5.75 0.51
CA PHE A 78 4.96 -4.70 0.92
C PHE A 78 4.21 -3.43 1.38
N THR A 79 3.23 -3.00 0.61
CA THR A 79 2.43 -1.81 0.94
C THR A 79 1.62 -2.01 2.21
N TRP A 80 1.09 -3.21 2.45
CA TRP A 80 0.43 -3.55 3.71
C TRP A 80 1.39 -3.37 4.90
N MET A 81 2.56 -4.01 4.83
CA MET A 81 3.57 -3.94 5.89
C MET A 81 3.99 -2.49 6.16
N LEU A 82 4.28 -1.74 5.10
CA LEU A 82 4.73 -0.36 5.16
C LEU A 82 3.66 0.55 5.79
N SER A 83 2.43 0.50 5.28
CA SER A 83 1.32 1.33 5.74
C SER A 83 0.91 1.02 7.19
N ALA A 84 0.93 -0.26 7.59
CA ALA A 84 0.68 -0.66 8.97
C ALA A 84 1.72 -0.08 9.92
N SER A 85 2.98 -0.10 9.53
CA SER A 85 4.09 0.38 10.35
C SER A 85 4.18 1.91 10.41
N LEU A 86 3.83 2.61 9.34
CA LEU A 86 3.82 4.07 9.27
C LEU A 86 2.54 4.70 9.84
N SER A 87 1.48 3.95 10.08
CA SER A 87 0.26 4.50 10.66
C SER A 87 0.40 4.69 12.18
N PRO A 88 0.34 5.93 12.70
CA PRO A 88 0.36 6.19 14.14
C PRO A 88 -0.83 5.57 14.88
N LEU A 89 -1.93 5.32 14.17
CA LEU A 89 -3.17 4.73 14.69
C LEU A 89 -3.15 3.21 14.67
N ASN A 90 -2.15 2.59 14.09
CA ASN A 90 -2.00 1.15 14.12
C ASN A 90 -1.85 0.65 15.56
N VAL A 91 -2.55 -0.43 15.90
CA VAL A 91 -2.59 -0.99 17.27
C VAL A 91 -1.18 -1.23 17.82
N LEU A 92 -0.27 -1.73 16.99
CA LEU A 92 1.11 -1.99 17.39
C LEU A 92 1.82 -0.69 17.83
N ASN A 93 1.74 0.36 17.02
CA ASN A 93 2.35 1.65 17.33
C ASN A 93 1.71 2.32 18.56
N VAL A 94 0.39 2.13 18.75
CA VAL A 94 -0.32 2.60 19.94
C VAL A 94 0.15 1.86 21.20
N ILE A 95 0.29 0.53 21.15
CA ILE A 95 0.78 -0.28 22.28
C ILE A 95 2.21 0.13 22.63
N ILE A 96 3.11 0.14 21.64
CA ILE A 96 4.51 0.53 21.84
C ILE A 96 4.59 1.94 22.46
N SER A 97 3.84 2.90 21.91
CA SER A 97 3.87 4.27 22.39
C SER A 97 3.46 4.40 23.85
N ARG A 98 2.49 3.59 24.29
CA ARG A 98 2.07 3.52 25.70
C ARG A 98 3.13 2.87 26.58
N CYS A 99 3.73 1.76 26.14
CA CYS A 99 4.77 1.06 26.91
C CYS A 99 6.00 1.95 27.17
N VAL A 100 6.41 2.72 26.15
CA VAL A 100 7.60 3.59 26.25
C VAL A 100 7.28 5.05 26.57
N LYS A 101 6.04 5.34 27.00
CA LYS A 101 5.55 6.66 27.40
C LYS A 101 5.83 7.76 26.37
N THR A 102 5.55 7.47 25.09
CA THR A 102 5.68 8.40 23.96
C THR A 102 4.38 8.44 23.15
N ASN A 103 4.38 9.10 22.00
CA ASN A 103 3.23 9.10 21.08
C ASN A 103 3.46 8.22 19.86
N GLY A 104 2.35 7.77 19.22
CA GLY A 104 2.41 6.91 18.04
C GLY A 104 3.10 7.53 16.85
N VAL A 105 3.03 8.85 16.70
CA VAL A 105 3.71 9.62 15.64
C VAL A 105 5.23 9.48 15.76
N ARG A 106 5.77 9.58 16.98
CA ARG A 106 7.20 9.42 17.23
C ARG A 106 7.66 8.00 16.95
N VAL A 107 6.87 7.00 17.33
CA VAL A 107 7.17 5.59 17.03
C VAL A 107 7.16 5.36 15.52
N ALA A 108 6.09 5.77 14.83
CA ALA A 108 5.92 5.53 13.40
C ALA A 108 6.97 6.23 12.53
N TYR A 109 7.23 7.52 12.78
CA TYR A 109 8.05 8.31 11.86
C TYR A 109 9.46 8.56 12.35
N HIS A 110 9.67 8.84 13.63
CA HIS A 110 11.00 9.20 14.12
C HIS A 110 11.88 7.97 14.33
N TRP A 111 11.32 6.88 14.87
CA TRP A 111 12.08 5.66 15.12
C TRP A 111 12.17 4.76 13.89
N ASN A 112 11.06 4.59 13.18
CA ASN A 112 10.98 3.66 12.06
C ASN A 112 11.19 4.31 10.69
N GLY A 113 11.05 5.65 10.57
CA GLY A 113 11.02 6.34 9.28
C GLY A 113 12.26 6.10 8.42
N LYS A 114 13.48 6.15 8.99
CA LYS A 114 14.72 5.88 8.24
C LYS A 114 14.79 4.45 7.73
N TYR A 115 14.40 3.50 8.58
CA TYR A 115 14.35 2.08 8.19
C TYR A 115 13.36 1.87 7.05
N PHE A 116 12.14 2.42 7.16
CA PHE A 116 11.14 2.27 6.12
C PHE A 116 11.51 2.97 4.82
N LEU A 117 12.18 4.11 4.88
CA LEU A 117 12.72 4.75 3.69
C LEU A 117 13.72 3.83 2.97
N SER A 118 14.66 3.23 3.72
CA SER A 118 15.65 2.33 3.14
C SER A 118 15.04 1.10 2.51
N ILE A 119 14.10 0.42 3.18
CA ILE A 119 13.46 -0.78 2.60
C ILE A 119 12.50 -0.42 1.45
N THR A 120 11.93 0.78 1.45
CA THR A 120 11.12 1.24 0.31
C THR A 120 11.98 1.41 -0.94
N ILE A 121 13.18 1.98 -0.82
CA ILE A 121 14.13 2.08 -1.95
C ILE A 121 14.49 0.68 -2.47
N LEU A 122 14.77 -0.28 -1.57
CA LEU A 122 15.05 -1.67 -1.95
C LEU A 122 13.82 -2.33 -2.62
N ALA A 123 12.62 -2.06 -2.13
CA ALA A 123 11.40 -2.59 -2.72
C ALA A 123 11.15 -2.05 -4.14
N PHE A 124 11.42 -0.76 -4.40
CA PHE A 124 11.36 -0.21 -5.75
C PHE A 124 12.37 -0.90 -6.68
N PHE A 125 13.61 -1.08 -6.22
CA PHE A 125 14.61 -1.82 -6.99
C PHE A 125 14.16 -3.26 -7.27
N TYR A 126 13.57 -3.93 -6.29
CA TYR A 126 13.08 -5.30 -6.46
C TYR A 126 11.92 -5.39 -7.45
N VAL A 127 10.94 -4.48 -7.38
CA VAL A 127 9.84 -4.40 -8.36
C VAL A 127 10.39 -4.15 -9.77
N PHE A 128 11.38 -3.27 -9.92
CA PHE A 128 12.03 -3.01 -11.20
C PHE A 128 12.69 -4.27 -11.77
N VAL A 129 13.38 -5.04 -10.94
CA VAL A 129 14.00 -6.31 -11.38
C VAL A 129 12.95 -7.35 -11.76
N LEU A 130 11.87 -7.46 -10.98
CA LEU A 130 10.77 -8.39 -11.30
C LEU A 130 10.08 -8.03 -12.62
N ASP A 131 9.86 -6.76 -12.88
CA ASP A 131 9.23 -6.27 -14.12
C ASP A 131 10.07 -6.57 -15.37
N ILE A 132 11.39 -6.64 -15.23
CA ILE A 132 12.29 -7.02 -16.33
C ILE A 132 12.30 -8.54 -16.57
N LEU A 133 11.99 -9.33 -15.55
CA LEU A 133 12.06 -10.80 -15.61
C LEU A 133 10.72 -11.46 -16.00
N ASP A 134 9.60 -10.71 -15.89
CA ASP A 134 8.26 -11.16 -16.25
C ASP A 134 7.99 -10.88 -17.73
#